data_8f9e37d3adca919f666806e32ce0a5c6
#
_entry.id   8f9e37d3adca919f666806e32ce0a5c6
#
_cell.length_a   1.000
_cell.length_b   1.000
_cell.length_c   1.000
_cell.angle_alpha   90.00
_cell.angle_beta   90.00
_cell.angle_gamma   90.00
#
_symmetry.space_group_name_H-M   'P 1'
#
loop_
_entity.id
_entity.type
_entity.pdbx_description
1 polymer ?
#
loop_
_entity_poly.entity_id
_entity_poly.type
_entity_poly.pdbx_seq_one_letter_code
_entity_poly.pdbx_strand_id
1 'polypeptide(L)'
;MSRIETLYELHPEKFKEKIERECKYANIKQFRKYSILLGVIGAIISTGLLSLLPYGNRIIAGAAVVLAPTSYFFLPYMVFSVAAERRKKEIEKVLPDALLLISTNIKSGSSINRAFLAGAREEFGPLEDELQKTAIEITGGTPVKQALDNLRHRTNSEIFQDALNVLSDAMESGGNTAELLESSAEDIRSSLELREEVSSNIRMYVIFILMAAVFGAPVLFSITVYMSETTTQMWAQNDLTEGVGNFAQGGQSGLQFQQPDVNTDFLVQFSVLALIITNTFGGLIISQIRNGNIKEGAKYIPLTVTTAVIIFISLQSVLGNIL
;
A
#
# COMPACT_ATOMS: atom_id res chain seq x y z
N MET A 1 -2.16 33.38 -6.21
CA MET A 1 -2.47 31.94 -6.17
C MET A 1 -2.02 31.30 -7.48
N SER A 2 -1.19 30.28 -7.45
CA SER A 2 -0.78 29.62 -8.69
C SER A 2 -1.96 28.80 -9.23
N ARG A 3 -2.06 28.63 -10.57
CA ARG A 3 -3.11 27.78 -11.22
C ARG A 3 -3.20 26.38 -10.61
N ILE A 4 -2.14 25.93 -9.96
CA ILE A 4 -2.00 24.64 -9.29
C ILE A 4 -2.80 24.61 -7.98
N GLU A 5 -2.88 25.71 -7.22
CA GLU A 5 -3.65 25.77 -5.97
C GLU A 5 -5.16 25.68 -6.23
N THR A 6 -5.63 26.29 -7.32
CA THR A 6 -7.04 26.22 -7.74
C THR A 6 -7.45 24.79 -8.14
N LEU A 7 -6.55 24.01 -8.76
CA LEU A 7 -6.80 22.62 -9.12
C LEU A 7 -6.86 21.71 -7.88
N TYR A 8 -6.09 22.00 -6.83
CA TYR A 8 -6.15 21.24 -5.58
C TYR A 8 -7.49 21.47 -4.83
N GLU A 9 -8.07 22.66 -4.95
CA GLU A 9 -9.36 22.99 -4.32
C GLU A 9 -10.55 22.22 -4.90
N LEU A 10 -10.44 21.72 -6.13
CA LEU A 10 -11.47 20.88 -6.76
C LEU A 10 -11.55 19.44 -6.18
N HIS A 11 -10.60 19.02 -5.34
CA HIS A 11 -10.62 17.68 -4.76
C HIS A 11 -11.67 17.57 -3.65
N PRO A 12 -12.28 16.37 -3.43
CA PRO A 12 -13.22 16.11 -2.33
C PRO A 12 -12.58 16.45 -0.97
N GLU A 13 -13.33 17.13 -0.09
CA GLU A 13 -12.82 17.57 1.23
C GLU A 13 -12.22 16.43 2.06
N LYS A 14 -12.89 15.27 2.09
CA LYS A 14 -12.38 14.08 2.79
C LYS A 14 -11.01 13.59 2.28
N PHE A 15 -10.72 13.83 1.00
CA PHE A 15 -9.44 13.46 0.40
C PHE A 15 -8.35 14.47 0.76
N LYS A 16 -8.67 15.76 0.75
CA LYS A 16 -7.76 16.84 1.19
C LYS A 16 -7.33 16.62 2.64
N GLU A 17 -8.29 16.41 3.53
CA GLU A 17 -8.05 16.18 4.96
C GLU A 17 -7.12 14.98 5.21
N LYS A 18 -7.34 13.86 4.49
CA LYS A 18 -6.45 12.70 4.58
C LYS A 18 -5.05 12.98 4.11
N ILE A 19 -4.89 13.62 2.94
CA ILE A 19 -3.56 13.95 2.41
C ILE A 19 -2.85 14.96 3.33
N GLU A 20 -3.53 15.99 3.79
CA GLU A 20 -2.95 16.99 4.68
C GLU A 20 -2.45 16.37 5.99
N ARG A 21 -3.21 15.41 6.54
CA ARG A 21 -2.79 14.67 7.73
C ARG A 21 -1.53 13.84 7.48
N GLU A 22 -1.49 13.07 6.41
CA GLU A 22 -0.32 12.25 6.06
C GLU A 22 0.90 13.13 5.75
N CYS A 23 0.71 14.25 5.06
CA CYS A 23 1.78 15.20 4.77
C CYS A 23 2.33 15.90 6.01
N LYS A 24 1.46 16.20 6.99
CA LYS A 24 1.89 16.74 8.28
C LYS A 24 2.82 15.74 9.00
N TYR A 25 2.45 14.47 9.01
CA TYR A 25 3.29 13.40 9.60
C TYR A 25 4.58 13.14 8.81
N ALA A 26 4.54 13.26 7.49
CA ALA A 26 5.71 13.14 6.63
C ALA A 26 6.63 14.38 6.65
N ASN A 27 6.22 15.49 7.28
CA ASN A 27 6.93 16.79 7.30
C ASN A 27 7.21 17.36 5.90
N ILE A 28 6.30 17.18 4.95
CA ILE A 28 6.44 17.65 3.56
C ILE A 28 5.82 19.04 3.41
N LYS A 29 6.66 20.07 3.23
CA LYS A 29 6.23 21.48 3.15
C LYS A 29 5.49 21.85 1.86
N GLN A 30 5.76 21.18 0.73
CA GLN A 30 5.18 21.53 -0.59
C GLN A 30 4.24 20.45 -1.13
N PHE A 31 3.47 19.81 -0.25
CA PHE A 31 2.62 18.67 -0.60
C PHE A 31 1.59 18.95 -1.71
N ARG A 32 1.04 20.16 -1.79
CA ARG A 32 0.03 20.52 -2.80
C ARG A 32 0.55 20.41 -4.23
N LYS A 33 1.80 20.81 -4.47
CA LYS A 33 2.44 20.70 -5.78
C LYS A 33 2.75 19.23 -6.13
N TYR A 34 3.29 18.49 -5.17
CA TYR A 34 3.64 17.09 -5.37
C TYR A 34 2.40 16.19 -5.55
N SER A 35 1.28 16.46 -4.87
CA SER A 35 0.06 15.68 -5.03
C SER A 35 -0.52 15.77 -6.44
N ILE A 36 -0.56 16.97 -7.01
CA ILE A 36 -1.05 17.18 -8.38
C ILE A 36 -0.08 16.57 -9.40
N LEU A 37 1.23 16.78 -9.21
CA LEU A 37 2.24 16.22 -10.12
C LEU A 37 2.17 14.70 -10.17
N LEU A 38 2.11 14.04 -9.01
CA LEU A 38 1.99 12.60 -8.90
C LEU A 38 0.67 12.08 -9.48
N GLY A 39 -0.44 12.79 -9.25
CA GLY A 39 -1.74 12.45 -9.82
C GLY A 39 -1.72 12.50 -11.35
N VAL A 40 -1.17 13.57 -11.92
CA VAL A 40 -1.03 13.73 -13.39
C VAL A 40 -0.11 12.66 -13.97
N ILE A 41 1.03 12.38 -13.34
CA ILE A 41 1.94 11.30 -13.77
C ILE A 41 1.21 9.96 -13.76
N GLY A 42 0.47 9.63 -12.71
CA GLY A 42 -0.31 8.40 -12.61
C GLY A 42 -1.36 8.29 -13.73
N ALA A 43 -2.09 9.37 -14.02
CA ALA A 43 -3.06 9.40 -15.09
C ALA A 43 -2.41 9.25 -16.49
N ILE A 44 -1.25 9.87 -16.72
CA ILE A 44 -0.50 9.74 -17.98
C ILE A 44 0.02 8.32 -18.16
N ILE A 45 0.59 7.72 -17.10
CA ILE A 45 1.09 6.34 -17.17
C ILE A 45 -0.05 5.38 -17.45
N SER A 46 -1.19 5.50 -16.76
CA SER A 46 -2.34 4.60 -16.96
C SER A 46 -2.96 4.74 -18.34
N THR A 47 -3.10 5.97 -18.86
CA THR A 47 -3.60 6.21 -20.23
C THR A 47 -2.58 5.82 -21.29
N GLY A 48 -1.29 6.06 -21.07
CA GLY A 48 -0.21 5.67 -21.98
C GLY A 48 -0.10 4.14 -22.12
N LEU A 49 -0.18 3.41 -21.02
CA LEU A 49 -0.17 1.94 -21.06
C LEU A 49 -1.38 1.37 -21.80
N LEU A 50 -2.56 1.96 -21.59
CA LEU A 50 -3.78 1.56 -22.29
C LEU A 50 -3.76 1.90 -23.80
N SER A 51 -3.04 2.95 -24.21
CA SER A 51 -2.89 3.31 -25.62
C SER A 51 -1.99 2.37 -26.42
N LEU A 52 -1.17 1.57 -25.75
CA LEU A 52 -0.33 0.52 -26.38
C LEU A 52 -1.13 -0.74 -26.73
N LEU A 53 -2.39 -0.85 -26.28
CA LEU A 53 -3.25 -1.99 -26.52
C LEU A 53 -4.04 -1.80 -27.82
N PRO A 54 -4.36 -2.89 -28.57
CA PRO A 54 -5.04 -2.79 -29.85
C PRO A 54 -6.41 -2.12 -29.74
N TYR A 55 -6.58 -1.05 -30.52
CA TYR A 55 -7.83 -0.28 -30.59
C TYR A 55 -8.94 -1.16 -31.19
N GLY A 56 -9.99 -1.36 -30.45
CA GLY A 56 -11.20 -2.05 -30.93
C GLY A 56 -12.03 -2.74 -29.86
N ASN A 57 -11.46 -2.98 -28.69
CA ASN A 57 -12.16 -3.68 -27.61
C ASN A 57 -12.83 -2.69 -26.64
N ARG A 58 -14.19 -2.69 -26.60
CA ARG A 58 -14.99 -1.81 -25.70
C ARG A 58 -14.62 -1.96 -24.23
N ILE A 59 -14.08 -3.13 -23.85
CA ILE A 59 -13.62 -3.43 -22.48
C ILE A 59 -12.41 -2.58 -22.12
N ILE A 60 -11.46 -2.41 -23.06
CA ILE A 60 -10.25 -1.60 -22.85
C ILE A 60 -10.61 -0.12 -22.64
N ALA A 61 -11.53 0.40 -23.43
CA ALA A 61 -12.04 1.76 -23.28
C ALA A 61 -12.76 1.95 -21.93
N GLY A 62 -13.55 0.98 -21.49
CA GLY A 62 -14.20 0.99 -20.18
C GLY A 62 -13.20 0.93 -19.03
N ALA A 63 -12.18 0.08 -19.13
CA ALA A 63 -11.11 -0.01 -18.13
C ALA A 63 -10.32 1.31 -18.02
N ALA A 64 -10.03 1.99 -19.14
CA ALA A 64 -9.34 3.28 -19.16
C ALA A 64 -10.09 4.37 -18.39
N VAL A 65 -11.41 4.44 -18.61
CA VAL A 65 -12.28 5.43 -17.94
C VAL A 65 -12.30 5.26 -16.43
N VAL A 66 -12.13 4.04 -15.93
CA VAL A 66 -12.11 3.75 -14.48
C VAL A 66 -10.71 3.87 -13.89
N LEU A 67 -9.69 3.36 -14.58
CA LEU A 67 -8.31 3.29 -14.06
C LEU A 67 -7.61 4.64 -14.02
N ALA A 68 -7.84 5.52 -14.99
CA ALA A 68 -7.20 6.83 -15.03
C ALA A 68 -7.59 7.74 -13.84
N PRO A 69 -8.88 7.96 -13.52
CA PRO A 69 -9.24 8.74 -12.35
C PRO A 69 -8.87 8.05 -11.03
N THR A 70 -8.97 6.72 -10.95
CA THR A 70 -8.56 5.97 -9.75
C THR A 70 -7.08 6.16 -9.47
N SER A 71 -6.23 6.03 -10.48
CA SER A 71 -4.78 6.25 -10.40
C SER A 71 -4.44 7.70 -10.02
N TYR A 72 -5.16 8.68 -10.57
CA TYR A 72 -4.96 10.10 -10.27
C TYR A 72 -5.17 10.42 -8.79
N PHE A 73 -6.23 9.90 -8.17
CA PHE A 73 -6.51 10.15 -6.75
C PHE A 73 -5.67 9.28 -5.82
N PHE A 74 -5.40 8.07 -6.22
CA PHE A 74 -4.81 7.08 -5.33
C PHE A 74 -3.28 7.17 -5.21
N LEU A 75 -2.59 7.50 -6.30
CA LEU A 75 -1.13 7.53 -6.35
C LEU A 75 -0.51 8.57 -5.38
N PRO A 76 -0.99 9.82 -5.32
CA PRO A 76 -0.48 10.79 -4.34
C PRO A 76 -0.71 10.34 -2.90
N TYR A 77 -1.92 9.84 -2.60
CA TYR A 77 -2.22 9.33 -1.26
C TYR A 77 -1.28 8.20 -0.84
N MET A 78 -1.02 7.24 -1.74
CA MET A 78 -0.10 6.13 -1.50
C MET A 78 1.32 6.62 -1.19
N VAL A 79 1.85 7.53 -2.00
CA VAL A 79 3.21 8.07 -1.83
C VAL A 79 3.36 8.80 -0.49
N PHE A 80 2.40 9.66 -0.14
CA PHE A 80 2.46 10.39 1.14
C PHE A 80 2.26 9.47 2.34
N SER A 81 1.36 8.50 2.25
CA SER A 81 1.15 7.51 3.31
C SER A 81 2.39 6.64 3.53
N VAL A 82 3.08 6.24 2.46
CA VAL A 82 4.35 5.49 2.57
C VAL A 82 5.45 6.36 3.17
N ALA A 83 5.53 7.65 2.79
CA ALA A 83 6.51 8.58 3.37
C ALA A 83 6.26 8.82 4.87
N ALA A 84 5.01 9.00 5.29
CA ALA A 84 4.63 9.14 6.70
C ALA A 84 4.96 7.87 7.51
N GLU A 85 4.63 6.70 6.96
CA GLU A 85 4.94 5.42 7.59
C GLU A 85 6.44 5.15 7.69
N ARG A 86 7.21 5.55 6.68
CA ARG A 86 8.68 5.45 6.72
C ARG A 86 9.24 6.33 7.84
N ARG A 87 8.82 7.60 7.93
CA ARG A 87 9.25 8.51 9.00
C ARG A 87 8.88 7.98 10.38
N LYS A 88 7.66 7.44 10.54
CA LYS A 88 7.22 6.79 11.78
C LYS A 88 8.17 5.68 12.19
N LYS A 89 8.52 4.77 11.27
CA LYS A 89 9.44 3.65 11.52
C LYS A 89 10.85 4.12 11.85
N GLU A 90 11.34 5.18 11.20
CA GLU A 90 12.63 5.78 11.51
C GLU A 90 12.65 6.33 12.94
N ILE A 91 11.57 6.97 13.41
CA ILE A 91 11.40 7.43 14.79
C ILE A 91 11.35 6.25 15.76
N GLU A 92 10.47 5.26 15.50
CA GLU A 92 10.28 4.10 16.38
C GLU A 92 11.58 3.31 16.59
N LYS A 93 12.39 3.17 15.53
CA LYS A 93 13.65 2.43 15.58
C LYS A 93 14.67 3.02 16.55
N VAL A 94 14.76 4.35 16.63
CA VAL A 94 15.74 5.06 17.48
C VAL A 94 15.16 5.48 18.83
N LEU A 95 13.86 5.29 19.01
CA LEU A 95 13.15 5.69 20.23
C LEU A 95 13.71 5.06 21.50
N PRO A 96 14.01 3.74 21.58
CA PRO A 96 14.58 3.15 22.78
C PRO A 96 15.90 3.81 23.20
N ASP A 97 16.77 4.09 22.25
CA ASP A 97 18.08 4.70 22.52
C ASP A 97 17.94 6.16 22.99
N ALA A 98 17.01 6.90 22.39
CA ALA A 98 16.72 8.27 22.82
C ALA A 98 16.10 8.32 24.23
N LEU A 99 15.15 7.41 24.55
CA LEU A 99 14.56 7.32 25.89
C LEU A 99 15.58 6.93 26.95
N LEU A 100 16.48 5.98 26.63
CA LEU A 100 17.55 5.57 27.52
C LEU A 100 18.51 6.74 27.80
N LEU A 101 18.84 7.54 26.79
CA LEU A 101 19.68 8.71 26.94
C LEU A 101 19.01 9.80 27.79
N ILE A 102 17.71 10.05 27.57
CA ILE A 102 16.90 10.97 28.38
C ILE A 102 16.84 10.48 29.83
N SER A 103 16.55 9.19 30.05
CA SER A 103 16.53 8.55 31.36
C SER A 103 17.85 8.73 32.11
N THR A 104 18.96 8.43 31.45
CA THR A 104 20.32 8.57 32.04
C THR A 104 20.61 10.01 32.47
N ASN A 105 20.20 10.99 31.66
CA ASN A 105 20.36 12.40 32.00
C ASN A 105 19.48 12.82 33.18
N ILE A 106 18.25 12.34 33.27
CA ILE A 106 17.36 12.59 34.42
C ILE A 106 17.95 11.94 35.68
N LYS A 107 18.44 10.69 35.56
CA LYS A 107 19.08 9.94 36.68
C LYS A 107 20.31 10.63 37.22
N SER A 108 21.06 11.35 36.37
CA SER A 108 22.19 12.17 36.77
C SER A 108 21.82 13.54 37.40
N GLY A 109 20.51 13.82 37.57
CA GLY A 109 20.02 15.06 38.15
C GLY A 109 19.83 16.22 37.18
N SER A 110 19.88 15.95 35.84
CA SER A 110 19.58 16.97 34.86
C SER A 110 18.09 17.32 34.88
N SER A 111 17.76 18.58 34.60
CA SER A 111 16.36 18.97 34.38
C SER A 111 15.82 18.30 33.11
N ILE A 112 14.50 18.09 33.06
CA ILE A 112 13.82 17.46 31.95
C ILE A 112 14.16 18.14 30.62
N ASN A 113 14.15 19.47 30.59
CA ASN A 113 14.53 20.23 29.41
C ASN A 113 15.94 19.88 28.89
N ARG A 114 16.94 19.82 29.82
CA ARG A 114 18.30 19.42 29.47
C ARG A 114 18.39 17.97 29.02
N ALA A 115 17.59 17.09 29.61
CA ALA A 115 17.54 15.69 29.23
C ALA A 115 16.98 15.51 27.79
N PHE A 116 15.91 16.24 27.46
CA PHE A 116 15.37 16.25 26.09
C PHE A 116 16.34 16.84 25.07
N LEU A 117 17.02 17.93 25.44
CA LEU A 117 18.04 18.52 24.55
C LEU A 117 19.24 17.58 24.36
N ALA A 118 19.66 16.87 25.40
CA ALA A 118 20.72 15.87 25.31
C ALA A 118 20.28 14.64 24.50
N GLY A 119 18.98 14.34 24.48
CA GLY A 119 18.37 13.30 23.65
C GLY A 119 18.18 13.71 22.21
N ALA A 120 18.26 15.00 21.86
CA ALA A 120 18.13 15.50 20.49
C ALA A 120 19.47 15.43 19.76
N ARG A 121 19.87 14.22 19.33
CA ARG A 121 21.11 13.97 18.59
C ARG A 121 20.85 13.78 17.11
N GLU A 122 21.79 14.26 16.27
CA GLU A 122 21.73 14.11 14.80
C GLU A 122 21.54 12.63 14.34
N GLU A 123 22.13 11.69 15.09
CA GLU A 123 22.00 10.25 14.82
C GLU A 123 20.55 9.71 14.92
N PHE A 124 19.66 10.44 15.61
CA PHE A 124 18.25 10.07 15.76
C PHE A 124 17.35 10.61 14.63
N GLY A 125 17.93 11.31 13.66
CA GLY A 125 17.26 11.75 12.44
C GLY A 125 15.94 12.50 12.71
N PRO A 126 14.77 12.01 12.22
CA PRO A 126 13.50 12.73 12.39
C PRO A 126 13.07 12.93 13.84
N LEU A 127 13.57 12.12 14.79
CA LEU A 127 13.26 12.25 16.21
C LEU A 127 14.01 13.43 16.85
N GLU A 128 15.24 13.73 16.37
CA GLU A 128 16.01 14.90 16.82
C GLU A 128 15.20 16.19 16.71
N ASP A 129 14.64 16.46 15.51
CA ASP A 129 13.83 17.64 15.24
C ASP A 129 12.68 17.79 16.25
N GLU A 130 12.01 16.70 16.58
CA GLU A 130 10.84 16.70 17.46
C GLU A 130 11.25 16.88 18.94
N LEU A 131 12.33 16.25 19.38
CA LEU A 131 12.87 16.42 20.73
C LEU A 131 13.42 17.85 20.92
N GLN A 132 14.13 18.39 19.94
CA GLN A 132 14.65 19.76 19.97
C GLN A 132 13.53 20.80 20.07
N LYS A 133 12.46 20.66 19.25
CA LYS A 133 11.27 21.52 19.32
C LYS A 133 10.63 21.48 20.71
N THR A 134 10.50 20.28 21.28
CA THR A 134 9.92 20.09 22.62
C THR A 134 10.78 20.75 23.69
N ALA A 135 12.11 20.61 23.62
CA ALA A 135 13.03 21.30 24.54
C ALA A 135 12.91 22.83 24.44
N ILE A 136 12.76 23.37 23.21
CA ILE A 136 12.54 24.81 22.98
C ILE A 136 11.20 25.25 23.57
N GLU A 137 10.10 24.50 23.37
CA GLU A 137 8.80 24.81 23.97
C GLU A 137 8.87 24.90 25.50
N ILE A 138 9.51 23.91 26.13
CA ILE A 138 9.70 23.88 27.59
C ILE A 138 10.58 25.08 28.06
N THR A 139 11.65 25.39 27.33
CA THR A 139 12.49 26.56 27.64
C THR A 139 11.74 27.87 27.48
N GLY A 140 10.84 27.95 26.53
CA GLY A 140 9.96 29.09 26.27
C GLY A 140 8.83 29.28 27.30
N GLY A 141 8.77 28.41 28.33
CA GLY A 141 7.81 28.53 29.43
C GLY A 141 6.53 27.69 29.23
N THR A 142 6.46 26.86 28.20
CA THR A 142 5.36 25.91 28.06
C THR A 142 5.46 24.82 29.14
N PRO A 143 4.37 24.54 29.89
CA PRO A 143 4.37 23.46 30.87
C PRO A 143 4.80 22.13 30.21
N VAL A 144 5.65 21.36 30.92
CA VAL A 144 6.25 20.12 30.39
C VAL A 144 5.15 19.17 29.86
N LYS A 145 4.08 19.00 30.63
CA LYS A 145 2.92 18.16 30.20
C LYS A 145 2.35 18.61 28.86
N GLN A 146 2.15 19.91 28.67
CA GLN A 146 1.64 20.46 27.42
C GLN A 146 2.62 20.29 26.25
N ALA A 147 3.92 20.44 26.51
CA ALA A 147 4.96 20.23 25.50
C ALA A 147 5.03 18.75 25.08
N LEU A 148 4.87 17.80 26.02
CA LEU A 148 4.77 16.37 25.74
C LEU A 148 3.51 16.02 24.96
N ASP A 149 2.37 16.66 25.28
CA ASP A 149 1.12 16.46 24.53
C ASP A 149 1.24 17.00 23.09
N ASN A 150 1.87 18.16 22.90
CA ASN A 150 2.19 18.69 21.59
C ASN A 150 3.08 17.70 20.78
N LEU A 151 4.11 17.13 21.41
CA LEU A 151 5.00 16.15 20.82
C LEU A 151 4.21 14.90 20.39
N ARG A 152 3.31 14.41 21.23
CA ARG A 152 2.43 13.28 20.94
C ARG A 152 1.59 13.49 19.67
N HIS A 153 1.04 14.69 19.49
CA HIS A 153 0.25 15.03 18.32
C HIS A 153 1.05 15.29 17.04
N ARG A 154 2.37 15.48 17.16
CA ARG A 154 3.27 15.65 16.00
C ARG A 154 3.76 14.32 15.44
N THR A 155 3.72 13.26 16.21
CA THR A 155 4.18 11.93 15.82
C THR A 155 3.00 10.98 15.64
N ASN A 156 3.01 10.20 14.55
CA ASN A 156 1.98 9.20 14.25
C ASN A 156 2.39 7.79 14.74
N SER A 157 3.07 7.71 15.89
CA SER A 157 3.52 6.46 16.48
C SER A 157 2.80 6.19 17.79
N GLU A 158 2.02 5.11 17.84
CA GLU A 158 1.34 4.64 19.05
C GLU A 158 2.37 4.30 20.14
N ILE A 159 3.46 3.62 19.79
CA ILE A 159 4.54 3.25 20.71
C ILE A 159 5.13 4.50 21.38
N PHE A 160 5.37 5.55 20.56
CA PHE A 160 5.91 6.80 21.09
C PHE A 160 4.90 7.53 21.98
N GLN A 161 3.63 7.53 21.59
CA GLN A 161 2.56 8.13 22.41
C GLN A 161 2.44 7.43 23.76
N ASP A 162 2.52 6.11 23.81
CA ASP A 162 2.48 5.33 25.05
C ASP A 162 3.68 5.65 25.94
N ALA A 163 4.89 5.74 25.40
CA ALA A 163 6.09 6.13 26.13
C ALA A 163 5.96 7.55 26.72
N LEU A 164 5.39 8.49 25.97
CA LEU A 164 5.13 9.86 26.46
C LEU A 164 4.05 9.91 27.54
N ASN A 165 3.03 9.04 27.48
CA ASN A 165 2.03 8.92 28.54
C ASN A 165 2.68 8.42 29.84
N VAL A 166 3.48 7.34 29.76
CA VAL A 166 4.24 6.82 30.91
C VAL A 166 5.13 7.91 31.53
N LEU A 167 5.82 8.69 30.70
CA LEU A 167 6.63 9.80 31.17
C LEU A 167 5.80 10.88 31.87
N SER A 168 4.68 11.29 31.29
CA SER A 168 3.78 12.29 31.85
C SER A 168 3.21 11.85 33.20
N ASP A 169 2.76 10.61 33.30
CA ASP A 169 2.19 10.03 34.52
C ASP A 169 3.24 9.87 35.61
N ALA A 170 4.46 9.46 35.27
CA ALA A 170 5.58 9.36 36.17
C ALA A 170 5.94 10.71 36.79
N MET A 171 5.90 11.77 35.98
CA MET A 171 6.16 13.14 36.46
C MET A 171 5.08 13.67 37.41
N GLU A 172 3.81 13.36 37.17
CA GLU A 172 2.70 13.76 38.04
C GLU A 172 2.72 13.03 39.37
N SER A 173 3.06 11.73 39.33
CA SER A 173 3.09 10.90 40.53
C SER A 173 4.31 11.13 41.42
N GLY A 174 5.31 11.92 40.98
CA GLY A 174 6.55 12.14 41.69
C GLY A 174 7.40 10.87 41.83
N GLY A 175 7.17 9.88 41.00
CA GLY A 175 7.85 8.60 40.98
C GLY A 175 9.26 8.69 40.39
N ASN A 176 9.97 7.54 40.35
CA ASN A 176 11.27 7.42 39.71
C ASN A 176 11.14 7.45 38.16
N THR A 177 10.96 8.66 37.62
CA THR A 177 10.74 8.91 36.19
C THR A 177 11.85 8.31 35.34
N ALA A 178 13.10 8.32 35.81
CA ALA A 178 14.23 7.78 35.08
C ALA A 178 14.13 6.26 34.92
N GLU A 179 13.78 5.53 35.97
CA GLU A 179 13.65 4.08 35.96
C GLU A 179 12.50 3.62 35.09
N LEU A 180 11.36 4.36 35.13
CA LEU A 180 10.21 4.07 34.27
C LEU A 180 10.51 4.28 32.79
N LEU A 181 11.29 5.33 32.43
CA LEU A 181 11.75 5.55 31.08
C LEU A 181 12.72 4.46 30.59
N GLU A 182 13.62 4.02 31.47
CA GLU A 182 14.57 2.94 31.18
C GLU A 182 13.84 1.63 30.91
N SER A 183 12.87 1.28 31.77
CA SER A 183 12.00 0.10 31.57
C SER A 183 11.18 0.22 30.28
N SER A 184 10.58 1.38 30.02
CA SER A 184 9.84 1.60 28.77
C SER A 184 10.72 1.46 27.53
N ALA A 185 11.97 1.94 27.59
CA ALA A 185 12.92 1.80 26.48
C ALA A 185 13.23 0.32 26.20
N GLU A 186 13.43 -0.50 27.25
CA GLU A 186 13.69 -1.94 27.12
C GLU A 186 12.48 -2.68 26.58
N ASP A 187 11.27 -2.38 27.07
CA ASP A 187 10.01 -2.95 26.60
C ASP A 187 9.78 -2.63 25.12
N ILE A 188 10.04 -1.39 24.71
CA ILE A 188 9.91 -0.97 23.30
C ILE A 188 10.95 -1.70 22.45
N ARG A 189 12.21 -1.80 22.89
CA ARG A 189 13.27 -2.54 22.17
C ARG A 189 12.86 -3.98 21.93
N SER A 190 12.45 -4.69 22.98
CA SER A 190 12.00 -6.07 22.90
C SER A 190 10.79 -6.23 21.96
N SER A 191 9.83 -5.31 22.03
CA SER A 191 8.67 -5.29 21.13
C SER A 191 9.06 -5.07 19.67
N LEU A 192 10.04 -4.19 19.39
CA LEU A 192 10.52 -3.93 18.03
C LEU A 192 11.28 -5.15 17.47
N GLU A 193 12.13 -5.79 18.28
CA GLU A 193 12.86 -7.00 17.91
C GLU A 193 11.89 -8.14 17.54
N LEU A 194 10.88 -8.38 18.38
CA LEU A 194 9.84 -9.37 18.09
C LEU A 194 9.06 -9.05 16.80
N ARG A 195 8.73 -7.78 16.58
CA ARG A 195 8.06 -7.35 15.34
C ARG A 195 8.94 -7.56 14.10
N GLU A 196 10.24 -7.33 14.22
CA GLU A 196 11.18 -7.53 13.12
C GLU A 196 11.35 -9.02 12.80
N GLU A 197 11.46 -9.88 13.80
CA GLU A 197 11.53 -11.34 13.63
C GLU A 197 10.27 -11.89 12.95
N VAL A 198 9.09 -11.55 13.46
CA VAL A 198 7.81 -11.93 12.86
C VAL A 198 7.69 -11.41 11.43
N SER A 199 8.03 -10.13 11.18
CA SER A 199 7.99 -9.52 9.86
C SER A 199 8.91 -10.21 8.86
N SER A 200 10.08 -10.67 9.32
CA SER A 200 11.04 -11.40 8.48
C SER A 200 10.48 -12.75 8.03
N ASN A 201 9.90 -13.50 8.95
CA ASN A 201 9.30 -14.81 8.66
C ASN A 201 8.09 -14.69 7.72
N ILE A 202 7.27 -13.66 7.90
CA ILE A 202 6.06 -13.43 7.08
C ILE A 202 6.40 -12.89 5.68
N ARG A 203 7.51 -12.20 5.51
CA ARG A 203 7.90 -11.56 4.24
C ARG A 203 7.92 -12.54 3.07
N MET A 204 8.38 -13.77 3.30
CA MET A 204 8.40 -14.82 2.29
C MET A 204 6.99 -15.17 1.80
N TYR A 205 6.03 -15.32 2.72
CA TYR A 205 4.63 -15.62 2.36
C TYR A 205 3.98 -14.48 1.59
N VAL A 206 4.24 -13.23 1.98
CA VAL A 206 3.73 -12.05 1.30
C VAL A 206 4.22 -11.98 -0.15
N ILE A 207 5.52 -12.22 -0.38
CA ILE A 207 6.11 -12.27 -1.71
C ILE A 207 5.45 -13.36 -2.55
N PHE A 208 5.23 -14.56 -1.96
CA PHE A 208 4.63 -15.68 -2.67
C PHE A 208 3.18 -15.40 -3.09
N ILE A 209 2.38 -14.82 -2.19
CA ILE A 209 0.99 -14.43 -2.46
C ILE A 209 0.94 -13.35 -3.56
N LEU A 210 1.81 -12.34 -3.49
CA LEU A 210 1.90 -11.30 -4.52
C LEU A 210 2.28 -11.88 -5.87
N MET A 211 3.27 -12.75 -5.91
CA MET A 211 3.72 -13.40 -7.14
C MET A 211 2.58 -14.22 -7.77
N ALA A 212 1.87 -15.01 -6.96
CA ALA A 212 0.75 -15.82 -7.42
C ALA A 212 -0.44 -14.97 -7.91
N ALA A 213 -0.80 -13.90 -7.18
CA ALA A 213 -1.97 -13.08 -7.51
C ALA A 213 -1.71 -12.12 -8.69
N VAL A 214 -0.52 -11.48 -8.75
CA VAL A 214 -0.21 -10.43 -9.74
C VAL A 214 0.33 -11.02 -11.05
N PHE A 215 1.05 -12.15 -11.00
CA PHE A 215 1.63 -12.79 -12.18
C PHE A 215 0.98 -14.14 -12.49
N GLY A 216 0.86 -15.03 -11.51
CA GLY A 216 0.38 -16.39 -11.71
C GLY A 216 -1.05 -16.43 -12.25
N ALA A 217 -1.97 -15.73 -11.61
CA ALA A 217 -3.37 -15.73 -12.01
C ALA A 217 -3.59 -15.10 -13.40
N PRO A 218 -3.04 -13.92 -13.75
CA PRO A 218 -3.16 -13.38 -15.11
C PRO A 218 -2.61 -14.30 -16.20
N VAL A 219 -1.48 -14.95 -15.96
CA VAL A 219 -0.88 -15.90 -16.91
C VAL A 219 -1.81 -17.09 -17.13
N LEU A 220 -2.31 -17.71 -16.04
CA LEU A 220 -3.24 -18.86 -16.17
C LEU A 220 -4.51 -18.48 -16.88
N PHE A 221 -5.14 -17.35 -16.57
CA PHE A 221 -6.34 -16.89 -17.25
C PHE A 221 -6.08 -16.57 -18.73
N SER A 222 -4.95 -15.95 -19.07
CA SER A 222 -4.59 -15.67 -20.46
C SER A 222 -4.40 -16.95 -21.28
N ILE A 223 -3.73 -17.95 -20.71
CA ILE A 223 -3.56 -19.25 -21.36
C ILE A 223 -4.92 -19.95 -21.54
N THR A 224 -5.80 -19.86 -20.54
CA THR A 224 -7.14 -20.48 -20.60
C THR A 224 -7.98 -19.86 -21.72
N VAL A 225 -7.98 -18.52 -21.85
CA VAL A 225 -8.68 -17.82 -22.92
C VAL A 225 -8.10 -18.21 -24.27
N TYR A 226 -6.78 -18.17 -24.42
CA TYR A 226 -6.08 -18.55 -25.65
C TYR A 226 -6.37 -19.99 -26.08
N MET A 227 -6.35 -20.95 -25.14
CA MET A 227 -6.70 -22.34 -25.43
C MET A 227 -8.16 -22.50 -25.89
N SER A 228 -9.06 -21.74 -25.29
CA SER A 228 -10.47 -21.71 -25.67
C SER A 228 -10.65 -21.17 -27.09
N GLU A 229 -9.99 -20.06 -27.44
CA GLU A 229 -10.01 -19.48 -28.78
C GLU A 229 -9.47 -20.47 -29.84
N THR A 230 -8.29 -21.02 -29.58
CA THR A 230 -7.63 -21.98 -30.46
C THR A 230 -8.49 -23.23 -30.67
N THR A 231 -9.10 -23.76 -29.60
CA THR A 231 -10.00 -24.92 -29.71
C THR A 231 -11.21 -24.59 -30.57
N THR A 232 -11.86 -23.45 -30.37
CA THR A 232 -13.00 -23.01 -31.16
C THR A 232 -12.64 -22.85 -32.64
N GLN A 233 -11.47 -22.28 -32.94
CA GLN A 233 -11.01 -22.13 -34.34
C GLN A 233 -10.66 -23.46 -34.98
N MET A 234 -10.03 -24.40 -34.26
CA MET A 234 -9.73 -25.76 -34.77
C MET A 234 -11.02 -26.53 -35.12
N TRP A 235 -12.06 -26.36 -34.31
CA TRP A 235 -13.38 -26.97 -34.63
C TRP A 235 -14.03 -26.31 -35.82
N ALA A 236 -13.87 -24.99 -36.00
CA ALA A 236 -14.45 -24.27 -37.15
C ALA A 236 -13.71 -24.54 -38.47
N GLN A 237 -12.38 -24.73 -38.44
CA GLN A 237 -11.56 -24.99 -39.63
C GLN A 237 -11.57 -26.44 -40.08
N ASN A 238 -11.61 -27.36 -39.16
CA ASN A 238 -11.80 -28.76 -39.48
C ASN A 238 -13.32 -29.02 -39.45
N ASP A 239 -13.91 -29.25 -40.57
CA ASP A 239 -15.29 -29.75 -40.69
C ASP A 239 -15.36 -31.19 -40.13
N LEU A 240 -14.99 -31.35 -38.86
CA LEU A 240 -14.97 -32.63 -38.12
C LEU A 240 -16.38 -33.21 -38.03
N THR A 241 -17.40 -32.38 -38.26
CA THR A 241 -18.78 -32.82 -38.41
C THR A 241 -18.98 -33.72 -39.65
N GLU A 242 -18.27 -33.46 -40.78
CA GLU A 242 -18.35 -34.36 -41.95
C GLU A 242 -17.53 -35.64 -41.75
N GLY A 243 -16.34 -35.57 -41.14
CA GLY A 243 -15.50 -36.73 -40.87
C GLY A 243 -16.10 -37.69 -39.85
N VAL A 244 -16.68 -37.19 -38.79
CA VAL A 244 -17.33 -38.00 -37.74
C VAL A 244 -18.72 -38.46 -38.15
N GLY A 245 -19.44 -37.64 -38.95
CA GLY A 245 -20.74 -38.05 -39.54
C GLY A 245 -20.63 -39.31 -40.42
N ASN A 246 -19.54 -39.45 -41.18
CA ASN A 246 -19.28 -40.64 -41.99
C ASN A 246 -18.89 -41.87 -41.13
N PHE A 247 -18.25 -41.70 -39.99
CA PHE A 247 -18.00 -42.79 -39.05
C PHE A 247 -19.23 -43.21 -38.25
N ALA A 248 -20.16 -42.29 -37.99
CA ALA A 248 -21.42 -42.57 -37.29
C ALA A 248 -22.45 -43.31 -38.14
N GLN A 249 -22.34 -43.23 -39.47
CA GLN A 249 -23.23 -44.00 -40.38
C GLN A 249 -22.91 -45.49 -40.44
N GLY A 250 -21.74 -45.93 -39.91
CA GLY A 250 -21.33 -47.34 -39.91
C GLY A 250 -21.41 -48.06 -38.55
N GLY A 251 -21.77 -47.39 -37.47
CA GLY A 251 -21.80 -48.03 -36.15
C GLY A 251 -22.76 -47.35 -35.19
N GLN A 252 -23.57 -48.14 -34.56
CA GLN A 252 -24.62 -47.91 -33.58
C GLN A 252 -24.18 -47.17 -32.27
N SER A 253 -23.43 -46.09 -32.31
CA SER A 253 -23.07 -45.30 -31.14
C SER A 253 -23.51 -43.83 -31.34
N GLY A 254 -24.63 -43.48 -30.74
CA GLY A 254 -25.21 -42.15 -30.74
C GLY A 254 -24.41 -41.11 -29.95
N LEU A 255 -23.12 -41.00 -30.24
CA LEU A 255 -22.29 -39.92 -29.72
C LEU A 255 -22.44 -38.69 -30.63
N GLN A 256 -23.36 -37.83 -30.30
CA GLN A 256 -23.44 -36.49 -30.90
C GLN A 256 -22.30 -35.66 -30.29
N PHE A 257 -21.23 -35.45 -31.04
CA PHE A 257 -20.23 -34.47 -30.71
C PHE A 257 -20.81 -33.10 -31.02
N GLN A 258 -21.36 -32.45 -30.00
CA GLN A 258 -21.85 -31.08 -30.10
C GLN A 258 -20.66 -30.14 -30.09
N GLN A 259 -20.60 -29.23 -31.02
CA GLN A 259 -19.59 -28.17 -31.08
C GLN A 259 -19.66 -27.38 -29.77
N PRO A 260 -18.56 -27.24 -29.01
CA PRO A 260 -18.58 -26.44 -27.82
C PRO A 260 -18.74 -24.96 -28.19
N ASP A 261 -19.94 -24.42 -27.97
CA ASP A 261 -20.19 -22.99 -28.13
C ASP A 261 -19.63 -22.24 -26.92
N VAL A 262 -18.33 -22.01 -26.94
CA VAL A 262 -17.63 -21.27 -25.85
C VAL A 262 -17.58 -19.80 -26.24
N ASN A 263 -18.38 -18.99 -25.53
CA ASN A 263 -18.37 -17.56 -25.71
C ASN A 263 -17.06 -16.96 -25.10
N THR A 264 -16.09 -16.67 -25.97
CA THR A 264 -14.77 -16.15 -25.58
C THR A 264 -14.86 -14.80 -24.88
N ASP A 265 -15.82 -13.93 -25.31
CA ASP A 265 -16.05 -12.64 -24.66
C ASP A 265 -16.48 -12.80 -23.21
N PHE A 266 -17.30 -13.82 -22.93
CA PHE A 266 -17.69 -14.15 -21.55
C PHE A 266 -16.49 -14.60 -20.72
N LEU A 267 -15.60 -15.44 -21.28
CA LEU A 267 -14.40 -15.91 -20.58
C LEU A 267 -13.44 -14.75 -20.24
N VAL A 268 -13.26 -13.80 -21.15
CA VAL A 268 -12.46 -12.61 -20.91
C VAL A 268 -13.05 -11.77 -19.77
N GLN A 269 -14.36 -11.50 -19.80
CA GLN A 269 -15.05 -10.73 -18.76
C GLN A 269 -14.98 -11.43 -17.41
N PHE A 270 -15.21 -12.74 -17.38
CA PHE A 270 -15.09 -13.57 -16.19
C PHE A 270 -13.68 -13.53 -15.62
N SER A 271 -12.65 -13.66 -16.47
CA SER A 271 -11.24 -13.61 -16.07
C SER A 271 -10.86 -12.27 -15.43
N VAL A 272 -11.30 -11.16 -16.03
CA VAL A 272 -11.05 -9.81 -15.46
C VAL A 272 -11.74 -9.67 -14.10
N LEU A 273 -12.99 -10.11 -13.97
CA LEU A 273 -13.73 -10.06 -12.70
C LEU A 273 -13.06 -10.94 -11.64
N ALA A 274 -12.65 -12.15 -12.01
CA ALA A 274 -11.93 -13.07 -11.13
C ALA A 274 -10.59 -12.48 -10.66
N LEU A 275 -9.83 -11.82 -11.55
CA LEU A 275 -8.59 -11.14 -11.21
C LEU A 275 -8.81 -10.00 -10.23
N ILE A 276 -9.85 -9.19 -10.41
CA ILE A 276 -10.20 -8.11 -9.49
C ILE A 276 -10.50 -8.68 -8.09
N ILE A 277 -11.32 -9.72 -8.02
CA ILE A 277 -11.68 -10.37 -6.76
C ILE A 277 -10.44 -10.97 -6.09
N THR A 278 -9.66 -11.77 -6.80
CA THR A 278 -8.47 -12.47 -6.27
C THR A 278 -7.43 -11.47 -5.75
N ASN A 279 -7.13 -10.40 -6.51
CA ASN A 279 -6.17 -9.38 -6.08
C ASN A 279 -6.69 -8.54 -4.91
N THR A 280 -8.01 -8.29 -4.85
CA THR A 280 -8.62 -7.58 -3.71
C THR A 280 -8.47 -8.40 -2.43
N PHE A 281 -8.84 -9.67 -2.44
CA PHE A 281 -8.67 -10.54 -1.27
C PHE A 281 -7.21 -10.79 -0.95
N GLY A 282 -6.35 -10.99 -1.95
CA GLY A 282 -4.90 -11.12 -1.77
C GLY A 282 -4.29 -9.91 -1.07
N GLY A 283 -4.66 -8.70 -1.49
CA GLY A 283 -4.22 -7.45 -0.86
C GLY A 283 -4.71 -7.29 0.58
N LEU A 284 -5.97 -7.68 0.87
CA LEU A 284 -6.52 -7.66 2.24
C LEU A 284 -5.80 -8.67 3.16
N ILE A 285 -5.56 -9.89 2.68
CA ILE A 285 -4.85 -10.93 3.42
C ILE A 285 -3.43 -10.49 3.75
N ILE A 286 -2.70 -9.96 2.77
CA ILE A 286 -1.34 -9.45 2.96
C ILE A 286 -1.31 -8.35 4.02
N SER A 287 -2.29 -7.43 4.00
CA SER A 287 -2.36 -6.36 4.99
C SER A 287 -2.66 -6.87 6.39
N GLN A 288 -3.58 -7.83 6.50
CA GLN A 288 -3.90 -8.43 7.79
C GLN A 288 -2.67 -9.15 8.39
N ILE A 289 -1.93 -9.89 7.55
CA ILE A 289 -0.74 -10.61 7.99
C ILE A 289 0.39 -9.65 8.38
N ARG A 290 0.61 -8.58 7.61
CA ARG A 290 1.75 -7.67 7.79
C ARG A 290 1.53 -6.63 8.88
N ASN A 291 0.33 -6.05 8.95
CA ASN A 291 0.05 -4.87 9.76
C ASN A 291 -1.01 -5.13 10.84
N GLY A 292 -1.61 -6.34 10.88
CA GLY A 292 -2.73 -6.65 11.78
C GLY A 292 -4.00 -5.86 11.48
N ASN A 293 -4.03 -5.06 10.40
CA ASN A 293 -5.14 -4.13 10.11
C ASN A 293 -5.52 -4.18 8.62
N ILE A 294 -6.74 -4.64 8.34
CA ILE A 294 -7.30 -4.74 6.98
C ILE A 294 -7.37 -3.37 6.29
N LYS A 295 -7.63 -2.29 7.03
CA LYS A 295 -7.78 -0.94 6.45
C LYS A 295 -6.52 -0.43 5.77
N GLU A 296 -5.36 -0.85 6.20
CA GLU A 296 -4.10 -0.47 5.59
C GLU A 296 -3.83 -1.17 4.25
N GLY A 297 -4.43 -2.35 4.04
CA GLY A 297 -4.36 -3.09 2.78
C GLY A 297 -5.12 -2.43 1.65
N ALA A 298 -6.20 -1.75 1.98
CA ALA A 298 -7.02 -1.07 0.98
C ALA A 298 -6.21 -0.10 0.10
N LYS A 299 -5.11 0.44 0.63
CA LYS A 299 -4.20 1.33 -0.13
C LYS A 299 -3.34 0.63 -1.20
N TYR A 300 -3.15 -0.69 -1.11
CA TYR A 300 -2.34 -1.45 -2.09
C TYR A 300 -3.20 -2.15 -3.15
N ILE A 301 -4.49 -2.37 -2.88
CA ILE A 301 -5.43 -3.08 -3.75
C ILE A 301 -5.51 -2.46 -5.16
N PRO A 302 -5.70 -1.15 -5.34
CA PRO A 302 -5.80 -0.58 -6.69
C PRO A 302 -4.53 -0.79 -7.51
N LEU A 303 -3.37 -0.75 -6.88
CA LEU A 303 -2.10 -0.99 -7.57
C LEU A 303 -1.99 -2.44 -8.04
N THR A 304 -2.26 -3.41 -7.17
CA THR A 304 -2.16 -4.84 -7.50
C THR A 304 -3.19 -5.25 -8.55
N VAL A 305 -4.44 -4.79 -8.42
CA VAL A 305 -5.50 -5.04 -9.41
C VAL A 305 -5.13 -4.44 -10.77
N THR A 306 -4.70 -3.17 -10.80
CA THR A 306 -4.30 -2.51 -12.04
C THR A 306 -3.16 -3.24 -12.73
N THR A 307 -2.13 -3.63 -11.98
CA THR A 307 -0.97 -4.35 -12.52
C THR A 307 -1.38 -5.72 -13.07
N ALA A 308 -2.20 -6.48 -12.35
CA ALA A 308 -2.66 -7.80 -12.78
C ALA A 308 -3.52 -7.72 -14.05
N VAL A 309 -4.43 -6.75 -14.13
CA VAL A 309 -5.27 -6.54 -15.33
C VAL A 309 -4.42 -6.12 -16.54
N ILE A 310 -3.43 -5.25 -16.34
CA ILE A 310 -2.50 -4.84 -17.40
C ILE A 310 -1.72 -6.05 -17.93
N ILE A 311 -1.18 -6.89 -17.04
CA ILE A 311 -0.46 -8.10 -17.42
C ILE A 311 -1.37 -9.05 -18.20
N PHE A 312 -2.61 -9.26 -17.75
CA PHE A 312 -3.59 -10.10 -18.42
C PHE A 312 -3.87 -9.62 -19.85
N ILE A 313 -4.18 -8.32 -20.03
CA ILE A 313 -4.50 -7.74 -21.33
C ILE A 313 -3.26 -7.76 -22.25
N SER A 314 -2.08 -7.48 -21.71
CA SER A 314 -0.82 -7.53 -22.48
C SER A 314 -0.53 -8.94 -22.98
N LEU A 315 -0.67 -9.95 -22.13
CA LEU A 315 -0.48 -11.35 -22.51
C LEU A 315 -1.51 -11.80 -23.55
N GLN A 316 -2.78 -11.43 -23.37
CA GLN A 316 -3.82 -11.74 -24.34
C GLN A 316 -3.55 -11.11 -25.71
N SER A 317 -3.07 -9.86 -25.74
CA SER A 317 -2.68 -9.19 -26.99
C SER A 317 -1.49 -9.89 -27.67
N VAL A 318 -0.49 -10.33 -26.90
CA VAL A 318 0.65 -11.07 -27.46
C VAL A 318 0.24 -12.45 -27.98
N LEU A 319 -0.55 -13.19 -27.22
CA LEU A 319 -1.02 -14.51 -27.61
C LEU A 319 -1.97 -14.45 -28.82
N GLY A 320 -2.86 -13.45 -28.88
CA GLY A 320 -3.75 -13.23 -30.03
C GLY A 320 -3.06 -12.81 -31.32
N ASN A 321 -1.84 -12.23 -31.25
CA ASN A 321 -1.05 -11.91 -32.45
C ASN A 321 -0.24 -13.11 -33.00
N ILE A 322 -0.24 -14.24 -32.30
CA ILE A 322 0.43 -15.48 -32.72
C ILE A 322 -0.50 -16.34 -33.59
N LEU A 323 -1.80 -16.11 -33.50
CA LEU A 323 -2.84 -16.72 -34.32
C LEU A 323 -3.04 -15.95 -35.64
#